data_e1e2b790b12ce0f951798304a858d6ae
#
_entry.id   e1e2b790b12ce0f951798304a858d6ae
#
_cell.length_a   1.000
_cell.length_b   1.000
_cell.length_c   1.000
_cell.angle_alpha   90.00
_cell.angle_beta   90.00
_cell.angle_gamma   90.00
#
_symmetry.space_group_name_H-M   'P 1'
#
loop_
_entity.id
_entity.type
_entity.pdbx_description
1 polymer ?
#
loop_
_entity_poly.entity_id
_entity_poly.type
_entity_poly.pdbx_seq_one_letter_code
_entity_poly.pdbx_strand_id
1 'polypeptide(L)'
;MTAEPLSDFSRLCVHTITTKGWELEEAVEHYAEAGVSGITVWRQWLEGRNPAGVGQRIRAAGLEVVSLCRGGFYPALEGKSREEAVEDNKRAIEDAAAMGAPLVVLVCGAVPGQSLVESRKQITDGIAATLPLAESLGVKLAIEPLHPMYADDRSAINSLATANDVCDQLNHPLVGIAFDVYHLWWDPDLEEQTRRTAEANRLFAYHVCDWMTPTTDLLNDRGLMGEGCIDLRGIRALVEKNGFGGMIEVEVFSNRWWEKPTAEFLEAIQQSYLNHT
;
A
#
# COMPACT_ATOMS: atom_id res chain seq x y z
N MET A 1 3.49 4.42 -24.28
CA MET A 1 4.85 3.85 -24.16
C MET A 1 4.79 2.81 -23.07
N THR A 2 5.40 1.65 -23.26
CA THR A 2 5.51 0.59 -22.23
C THR A 2 6.92 0.64 -21.66
N ALA A 3 7.08 0.37 -20.35
CA ALA A 3 8.40 0.29 -19.73
C ALA A 3 9.16 -0.97 -20.22
N GLU A 4 10.49 -0.87 -20.26
CA GLU A 4 11.34 -2.03 -20.53
C GLU A 4 11.26 -3.03 -19.35
N PRO A 5 11.49 -4.33 -19.59
CA PRO A 5 11.56 -5.30 -18.51
C PRO A 5 12.56 -4.88 -17.43
N LEU A 6 12.24 -5.20 -16.18
CA LEU A 6 13.17 -5.01 -15.06
C LEU A 6 14.32 -6.04 -15.18
N SER A 7 15.54 -5.64 -14.79
CA SER A 7 16.73 -6.48 -14.93
C SER A 7 17.28 -7.01 -13.61
N ASP A 8 16.81 -6.47 -12.48
CA ASP A 8 17.28 -6.82 -11.15
C ASP A 8 16.20 -6.58 -10.09
N PHE A 9 16.51 -6.86 -8.83
CA PHE A 9 15.61 -6.73 -7.70
C PHE A 9 15.88 -5.48 -6.84
N SER A 10 16.66 -4.52 -7.33
CA SER A 10 17.06 -3.32 -6.57
C SER A 10 15.89 -2.46 -6.11
N ARG A 11 14.73 -2.60 -6.75
CA ARG A 11 13.49 -1.91 -6.38
C ARG A 11 12.36 -2.87 -5.96
N LEU A 12 12.65 -4.17 -5.83
CA LEU A 12 11.66 -5.14 -5.40
C LEU A 12 11.42 -5.02 -3.90
N CYS A 13 10.18 -4.73 -3.53
CA CYS A 13 9.66 -4.83 -2.17
C CYS A 13 8.54 -5.86 -2.13
N VAL A 14 8.45 -6.63 -1.06
CA VAL A 14 7.37 -7.61 -0.87
C VAL A 14 6.65 -7.31 0.44
N HIS A 15 5.32 -7.26 0.39
CA HIS A 15 4.48 -7.13 1.57
C HIS A 15 4.41 -8.44 2.34
N THR A 16 4.51 -8.41 3.66
CA THR A 16 4.42 -9.62 4.50
C THR A 16 3.10 -10.36 4.33
N ILE A 17 2.00 -9.67 4.01
CA ILE A 17 0.70 -10.29 3.71
C ILE A 17 0.74 -11.16 2.44
N THR A 18 1.60 -10.84 1.47
CA THR A 18 1.75 -11.61 0.24
C THR A 18 2.25 -13.00 0.58
N THR A 19 3.27 -13.11 1.38
CA THR A 19 3.85 -14.38 1.83
C THR A 19 3.37 -14.78 3.23
N LYS A 20 2.06 -14.68 3.48
CA LYS A 20 1.48 -14.85 4.82
C LYS A 20 1.70 -16.24 5.45
N GLY A 21 2.21 -17.19 4.71
CA GLY A 21 2.62 -18.49 5.25
C GLY A 21 3.89 -18.43 6.13
N TRP A 22 4.60 -17.30 6.10
CA TRP A 22 5.78 -17.07 6.94
C TRP A 22 5.50 -16.12 8.07
N GLU A 23 6.09 -16.44 9.23
CA GLU A 23 6.27 -15.47 10.30
C GLU A 23 7.24 -14.36 9.86
N LEU A 24 7.27 -13.25 10.60
CA LEU A 24 8.10 -12.09 10.22
C LEU A 24 9.58 -12.45 10.07
N GLU A 25 10.10 -13.24 10.98
CA GLU A 25 11.50 -13.64 11.02
C GLU A 25 11.87 -14.48 9.79
N GLU A 26 11.00 -15.41 9.40
CA GLU A 26 11.15 -16.25 8.22
C GLU A 26 11.07 -15.40 6.94
N ALA A 27 10.09 -14.48 6.86
CA ALA A 27 9.96 -13.59 5.72
C ALA A 27 11.22 -12.72 5.53
N VAL A 28 11.77 -12.15 6.60
CA VAL A 28 13.00 -11.35 6.55
C VAL A 28 14.19 -12.16 6.05
N GLU A 29 14.37 -13.39 6.56
CA GLU A 29 15.47 -14.29 6.17
C GLU A 29 15.35 -14.66 4.68
N HIS A 30 14.19 -15.16 4.27
CA HIS A 30 13.98 -15.59 2.88
C HIS A 30 14.02 -14.45 1.87
N TYR A 31 13.53 -13.26 2.23
CA TYR A 31 13.62 -12.09 1.34
C TYR A 31 15.08 -11.69 1.14
N ALA A 32 15.88 -11.64 2.21
CA ALA A 32 17.29 -11.31 2.12
C ALA A 32 18.07 -12.34 1.28
N GLU A 33 17.85 -13.64 1.50
CA GLU A 33 18.48 -14.72 0.74
C GLU A 33 18.10 -14.67 -0.76
N ALA A 34 16.86 -14.30 -1.07
CA ALA A 34 16.35 -14.15 -2.43
C ALA A 34 16.78 -12.84 -3.11
N GLY A 35 17.49 -11.94 -2.41
CA GLY A 35 17.95 -10.67 -2.97
C GLY A 35 16.83 -9.62 -3.14
N VAL A 36 15.71 -9.77 -2.43
CA VAL A 36 14.67 -8.73 -2.33
C VAL A 36 15.28 -7.53 -1.62
N SER A 37 14.97 -6.31 -2.04
CA SER A 37 15.57 -5.09 -1.50
C SER A 37 14.77 -4.43 -0.40
N GLY A 38 13.45 -4.62 -0.37
CA GLY A 38 12.59 -3.96 0.60
C GLY A 38 11.49 -4.86 1.16
N ILE A 39 10.97 -4.48 2.30
CA ILE A 39 9.85 -5.15 2.95
C ILE A 39 8.83 -4.12 3.43
N THR A 40 7.55 -4.35 3.13
CA THR A 40 6.42 -3.67 3.74
C THR A 40 5.80 -4.57 4.80
N VAL A 41 5.81 -4.08 6.03
CA VAL A 41 5.31 -4.86 7.18
C VAL A 41 3.84 -4.56 7.41
N TRP A 42 3.01 -5.61 7.50
CA TRP A 42 1.63 -5.47 7.92
C TRP A 42 1.52 -5.56 9.44
N ARG A 43 0.64 -4.75 10.04
CA ARG A 43 0.55 -4.55 11.51
C ARG A 43 0.34 -5.84 12.30
N GLN A 44 -0.37 -6.84 11.74
CA GLN A 44 -0.53 -8.13 12.42
C GLN A 44 0.80 -8.88 12.62
N TRP A 45 1.83 -8.60 11.82
CA TRP A 45 3.19 -9.13 12.06
C TRP A 45 3.95 -8.37 13.15
N LEU A 46 3.40 -7.25 13.65
CA LEU A 46 3.95 -6.56 14.83
C LEU A 46 3.29 -6.99 16.14
N GLU A 47 2.17 -7.73 16.09
CA GLU A 47 1.49 -8.17 17.32
C GLU A 47 2.43 -8.94 18.25
N GLY A 48 2.53 -8.45 19.49
CA GLY A 48 3.44 -9.05 20.50
C GLY A 48 4.93 -8.79 20.28
N ARG A 49 5.33 -8.03 19.26
CA ARG A 49 6.72 -7.69 18.96
C ARG A 49 7.03 -6.22 19.28
N ASN A 50 8.29 -5.92 19.54
CA ASN A 50 8.76 -4.54 19.67
C ASN A 50 9.09 -3.99 18.27
N PRO A 51 8.39 -2.94 17.77
CA PRO A 51 8.61 -2.39 16.44
C PRO A 51 10.06 -1.95 16.19
N ALA A 52 10.73 -1.35 17.17
CA ALA A 52 12.14 -0.97 17.03
C ALA A 52 13.06 -2.18 16.79
N GLY A 53 12.84 -3.28 17.52
CA GLY A 53 13.56 -4.53 17.33
C GLY A 53 13.29 -5.16 15.96
N VAL A 54 12.05 -5.09 15.48
CA VAL A 54 11.68 -5.54 14.15
C VAL A 54 12.43 -4.75 13.07
N GLY A 55 12.42 -3.43 13.14
CA GLY A 55 13.14 -2.59 12.17
C GLY A 55 14.65 -2.82 12.21
N GLN A 56 15.22 -3.03 13.38
CA GLN A 56 16.65 -3.39 13.51
C GLN A 56 16.97 -4.72 12.82
N ARG A 57 16.14 -5.75 13.02
CA ARG A 57 16.31 -7.06 12.37
C ARG A 57 16.24 -6.96 10.84
N ILE A 58 15.23 -6.25 10.31
CA ILE A 58 15.06 -6.05 8.87
C ILE A 58 16.31 -5.40 8.26
N ARG A 59 16.78 -4.31 8.86
CA ARG A 59 17.99 -3.62 8.37
C ARG A 59 19.27 -4.45 8.54
N ALA A 60 19.38 -5.24 9.60
CA ALA A 60 20.51 -6.14 9.81
C ALA A 60 20.57 -7.26 8.75
N ALA A 61 19.43 -7.65 8.17
CA ALA A 61 19.35 -8.58 7.05
C ALA A 61 19.62 -7.91 5.68
N GLY A 62 19.86 -6.59 5.65
CA GLY A 62 20.13 -5.83 4.42
C GLY A 62 18.87 -5.36 3.66
N LEU A 63 17.69 -5.48 4.28
CA LEU A 63 16.43 -5.03 3.68
C LEU A 63 16.10 -3.58 4.09
N GLU A 64 15.46 -2.83 3.19
CA GLU A 64 14.83 -1.55 3.50
C GLU A 64 13.45 -1.77 4.13
N VAL A 65 13.14 -1.05 5.22
CA VAL A 65 11.77 -0.96 5.74
C VAL A 65 11.04 0.10 4.92
N VAL A 66 10.17 -0.32 4.01
CA VAL A 66 9.55 0.56 3.01
C VAL A 66 8.32 1.26 3.58
N SER A 67 7.41 0.52 4.15
CA SER A 67 6.18 1.08 4.72
C SER A 67 5.59 0.18 5.80
N LEU A 68 4.63 0.72 6.56
CA LEU A 68 3.76 -0.02 7.46
C LEU A 68 2.34 -0.06 6.87
N CYS A 69 1.79 -1.22 6.64
CA CYS A 69 0.41 -1.47 6.31
C CYS A 69 -0.33 -2.04 7.54
N ARG A 70 -1.48 -1.58 7.90
CA ARG A 70 -2.16 -0.41 7.39
C ARG A 70 -2.76 0.41 8.52
N GLY A 71 -2.81 1.70 8.33
CA GLY A 71 -3.67 2.61 9.09
C GLY A 71 -5.02 2.81 8.37
N GLY A 72 -5.77 3.82 8.78
CA GLY A 72 -7.03 4.22 8.16
C GLY A 72 -8.27 3.87 8.99
N PHE A 73 -9.36 3.49 8.31
CA PHE A 73 -10.66 3.15 8.91
C PHE A 73 -11.20 4.25 9.84
N TYR A 74 -11.08 5.51 9.42
CA TYR A 74 -11.50 6.68 10.19
C TYR A 74 -13.03 6.84 10.34
N PRO A 75 -13.87 6.54 9.31
CA PRO A 75 -15.30 6.78 9.41
C PRO A 75 -15.97 5.85 10.41
N ALA A 76 -16.88 6.43 11.20
CA ALA A 76 -17.78 5.70 12.06
C ALA A 76 -19.06 6.51 12.32
N LEU A 77 -20.16 5.83 12.65
CA LEU A 77 -21.43 6.50 12.98
C LEU A 77 -21.34 7.25 14.32
N GLU A 78 -20.63 6.68 15.28
CA GLU A 78 -20.48 7.24 16.62
C GLU A 78 -19.19 8.03 16.76
N GLY A 79 -19.27 9.18 17.47
CA GLY A 79 -18.11 10.04 17.73
C GLY A 79 -16.99 9.33 18.48
N LYS A 80 -17.33 8.53 19.48
CA LYS A 80 -16.36 7.73 20.25
C LYS A 80 -15.57 6.77 19.37
N SER A 81 -16.21 6.10 18.45
CA SER A 81 -15.53 5.17 17.52
C SER A 81 -14.60 5.91 16.56
N ARG A 82 -14.91 7.16 16.18
CA ARG A 82 -13.98 8.01 15.40
C ARG A 82 -12.75 8.42 16.21
N GLU A 83 -12.93 8.75 17.49
CA GLU A 83 -11.81 9.05 18.40
C GLU A 83 -10.90 7.82 18.57
N GLU A 84 -11.48 6.64 18.76
CA GLU A 84 -10.75 5.38 18.85
C GLU A 84 -9.96 5.07 17.55
N ALA A 85 -10.54 5.37 16.38
CA ALA A 85 -9.86 5.22 15.09
C ALA A 85 -8.67 6.18 14.96
N VAL A 86 -8.81 7.45 15.38
CA VAL A 86 -7.71 8.40 15.41
C VAL A 86 -6.57 7.91 16.32
N GLU A 87 -6.90 7.43 17.53
CA GLU A 87 -5.88 6.89 18.45
C GLU A 87 -5.22 5.61 17.91
N ASP A 88 -5.95 4.75 17.19
CA ASP A 88 -5.35 3.58 16.52
C ASP A 88 -4.37 4.01 15.42
N ASN A 89 -4.69 5.02 14.64
CA ASN A 89 -3.80 5.56 13.62
C ASN A 89 -2.56 6.24 14.22
N LYS A 90 -2.69 6.90 15.36
CA LYS A 90 -1.52 7.42 16.10
C LYS A 90 -0.58 6.29 16.50
N ARG A 91 -1.12 5.18 17.02
CA ARG A 91 -0.29 3.98 17.30
C ARG A 91 0.40 3.44 16.06
N ALA A 92 -0.29 3.39 14.92
CA ALA A 92 0.34 2.96 13.66
C ALA A 92 1.49 3.88 13.24
N ILE A 93 1.36 5.19 13.45
CA ILE A 93 2.43 6.18 13.17
C ILE A 93 3.61 5.99 14.13
N GLU A 94 3.35 5.75 15.43
CA GLU A 94 4.39 5.46 16.43
C GLU A 94 5.13 4.16 16.11
N ASP A 95 4.40 3.11 15.74
CA ASP A 95 4.98 1.81 15.35
C ASP A 95 5.85 1.96 14.09
N ALA A 96 5.37 2.70 13.08
CA ALA A 96 6.13 2.98 11.86
C ALA A 96 7.43 3.74 12.19
N ALA A 97 7.35 4.80 12.97
CA ALA A 97 8.51 5.58 13.39
C ALA A 97 9.51 4.72 14.17
N ALA A 98 9.05 3.94 15.15
CA ALA A 98 9.90 3.07 15.96
C ALA A 98 10.59 1.99 15.11
N MET A 99 9.88 1.42 14.12
CA MET A 99 10.42 0.44 13.18
C MET A 99 11.39 1.08 12.17
N GLY A 100 11.26 2.39 11.94
CA GLY A 100 12.00 3.12 10.91
C GLY A 100 11.35 3.03 9.53
N ALA A 101 10.04 2.73 9.47
CA ALA A 101 9.25 2.87 8.25
C ALA A 101 8.92 4.34 8.00
N PRO A 102 9.27 4.90 6.84
CA PRO A 102 9.01 6.31 6.53
C PRO A 102 7.55 6.63 6.21
N LEU A 103 6.71 5.59 6.07
CA LEU A 103 5.38 5.69 5.50
C LEU A 103 4.38 4.75 6.18
N VAL A 104 3.16 5.24 6.43
CA VAL A 104 1.98 4.42 6.75
C VAL A 104 1.00 4.49 5.58
N VAL A 105 0.61 3.33 5.05
CA VAL A 105 -0.44 3.20 4.03
C VAL A 105 -1.81 3.24 4.72
N LEU A 106 -2.74 4.04 4.19
CA LEU A 106 -4.06 4.27 4.75
C LEU A 106 -5.17 3.65 3.88
N VAL A 107 -5.74 2.55 4.33
CA VAL A 107 -7.06 2.07 3.86
C VAL A 107 -8.12 2.87 4.62
N CYS A 108 -8.68 3.89 3.97
CA CYS A 108 -9.34 4.99 4.66
C CYS A 108 -10.64 4.63 5.39
N GLY A 109 -11.34 3.58 4.98
CA GLY A 109 -12.60 3.15 5.59
C GLY A 109 -13.84 3.72 4.90
N ALA A 110 -14.96 3.02 5.08
CA ALA A 110 -16.30 3.43 4.76
C ALA A 110 -17.27 2.81 5.77
N VAL A 111 -18.47 3.37 5.89
CA VAL A 111 -19.48 2.85 6.81
C VAL A 111 -20.73 2.48 6.03
N PRO A 112 -21.19 1.21 6.04
CA PRO A 112 -22.42 0.83 5.40
C PRO A 112 -23.60 1.69 5.85
N GLY A 113 -24.33 2.23 4.88
CA GLY A 113 -25.47 3.12 5.14
C GLY A 113 -25.13 4.59 5.39
N GLN A 114 -23.87 4.98 5.54
CA GLN A 114 -23.42 6.36 5.57
C GLN A 114 -23.12 6.86 4.15
N SER A 115 -23.41 8.14 3.86
CA SER A 115 -23.06 8.69 2.56
C SER A 115 -21.53 8.74 2.36
N LEU A 116 -21.09 8.54 1.11
CA LEU A 116 -19.65 8.67 0.79
C LEU A 116 -19.12 10.08 1.08
N VAL A 117 -19.96 11.10 0.94
CA VAL A 117 -19.58 12.49 1.25
C VAL A 117 -19.25 12.63 2.74
N GLU A 118 -20.09 12.10 3.62
CA GLU A 118 -19.84 12.13 5.06
C GLU A 118 -18.63 11.27 5.44
N SER A 119 -18.49 10.08 4.85
CA SER A 119 -17.32 9.23 5.09
C SER A 119 -16.02 9.93 4.66
N ARG A 120 -15.99 10.58 3.49
CA ARG A 120 -14.83 11.35 3.01
C ARG A 120 -14.48 12.52 3.93
N LYS A 121 -15.50 13.23 4.44
CA LYS A 121 -15.28 14.28 5.42
C LYS A 121 -14.63 13.73 6.69
N GLN A 122 -15.14 12.63 7.23
CA GLN A 122 -14.58 11.98 8.42
C GLN A 122 -13.16 11.44 8.19
N ILE A 123 -12.83 10.96 6.98
CA ILE A 123 -11.48 10.58 6.57
C ILE A 123 -10.55 11.79 6.64
N THR A 124 -10.94 12.88 6.01
CA THR A 124 -10.15 14.14 6.00
C THR A 124 -9.93 14.66 7.41
N ASP A 125 -10.98 14.73 8.23
CA ASP A 125 -10.90 15.17 9.63
C ASP A 125 -9.99 14.23 10.45
N GLY A 126 -10.09 12.92 10.25
CA GLY A 126 -9.28 11.91 10.96
C GLY A 126 -7.80 11.98 10.60
N ILE A 127 -7.47 12.11 9.30
CA ILE A 127 -6.09 12.31 8.86
C ILE A 127 -5.54 13.61 9.46
N ALA A 128 -6.29 14.71 9.39
CA ALA A 128 -5.89 15.99 9.97
C ALA A 128 -5.57 15.87 11.47
N ALA A 129 -6.35 15.09 12.22
CA ALA A 129 -6.14 14.87 13.64
C ALA A 129 -4.86 14.07 13.97
N THR A 130 -4.33 13.27 13.02
CA THR A 130 -3.10 12.50 13.19
C THR A 130 -1.85 13.22 12.69
N LEU A 131 -2.00 14.24 11.84
CA LEU A 131 -0.88 14.96 11.22
C LEU A 131 0.12 15.57 12.21
N PRO A 132 -0.26 16.18 13.34
CA PRO A 132 0.73 16.74 14.27
C PRO A 132 1.70 15.69 14.81
N LEU A 133 1.21 14.45 15.04
CA LEU A 133 2.07 13.34 15.46
C LEU A 133 2.94 12.85 14.30
N ALA A 134 2.36 12.66 13.12
CA ALA A 134 3.08 12.25 11.92
C ALA A 134 4.22 13.24 11.60
N GLU A 135 3.98 14.55 11.72
CA GLU A 135 4.99 15.59 11.52
C GLU A 135 6.11 15.50 12.56
N SER A 136 5.75 15.34 13.83
CA SER A 136 6.75 15.25 14.92
C SER A 136 7.68 14.04 14.80
N LEU A 137 7.19 12.95 14.17
CA LEU A 137 7.91 11.69 13.97
C LEU A 137 8.49 11.55 12.55
N GLY A 138 8.18 12.47 11.64
CA GLY A 138 8.64 12.43 10.25
C GLY A 138 8.05 11.29 9.42
N VAL A 139 6.86 10.78 9.77
CA VAL A 139 6.18 9.69 9.09
C VAL A 139 5.18 10.23 8.07
N LYS A 140 5.26 9.74 6.83
CA LYS A 140 4.31 10.07 5.77
C LYS A 140 3.03 9.25 5.90
N LEU A 141 1.92 9.80 5.42
CA LEU A 141 0.61 9.16 5.37
C LEU A 141 0.18 9.04 3.92
N ALA A 142 0.12 7.82 3.39
CA ALA A 142 -0.25 7.54 2.01
C ALA A 142 -1.69 7.03 1.91
N ILE A 143 -2.58 7.85 1.38
CA ILE A 143 -3.96 7.45 1.08
C ILE A 143 -3.92 6.42 -0.04
N GLU A 144 -4.49 5.25 0.19
CA GLU A 144 -4.71 4.24 -0.84
C GLU A 144 -6.15 4.33 -1.34
N PRO A 145 -6.38 4.83 -2.57
CA PRO A 145 -7.71 4.77 -3.17
C PRO A 145 -8.03 3.32 -3.54
N LEU A 146 -9.15 2.80 -3.04
CA LEU A 146 -9.57 1.43 -3.34
C LEU A 146 -10.55 1.38 -4.52
N HIS A 147 -10.55 0.25 -5.23
CA HIS A 147 -11.50 -0.01 -6.31
C HIS A 147 -12.94 0.25 -5.85
N PRO A 148 -13.83 0.81 -6.69
CA PRO A 148 -15.22 1.12 -6.33
C PRO A 148 -16.04 -0.03 -5.75
N MET A 149 -15.64 -1.28 -5.99
CA MET A 149 -16.27 -2.45 -5.37
C MET A 149 -16.23 -2.45 -3.83
N TYR A 150 -15.36 -1.64 -3.24
CA TYR A 150 -15.17 -1.50 -1.78
C TYR A 150 -15.76 -0.21 -1.20
N ALA A 151 -16.60 0.49 -1.97
CA ALA A 151 -17.07 1.82 -1.60
C ALA A 151 -17.98 1.85 -0.37
N ASP A 152 -18.60 0.73 -0.03
CA ASP A 152 -19.57 0.65 1.06
C ASP A 152 -18.98 0.17 2.40
N ASP A 153 -17.80 -0.47 2.40
CA ASP A 153 -17.27 -1.09 3.62
C ASP A 153 -15.79 -0.82 3.89
N ARG A 154 -14.94 -0.71 2.85
CA ARG A 154 -13.48 -0.62 3.04
C ARG A 154 -12.90 0.76 2.82
N SER A 155 -13.40 1.51 1.85
CA SER A 155 -12.92 2.87 1.59
C SER A 155 -13.95 3.71 0.84
N ALA A 156 -14.18 4.93 1.31
CA ALA A 156 -14.93 5.94 0.58
C ALA A 156 -14.06 6.72 -0.43
N ILE A 157 -12.77 6.44 -0.50
CA ILE A 157 -11.83 6.99 -1.49
C ILE A 157 -11.67 5.96 -2.61
N ASN A 158 -12.32 6.18 -3.75
CA ASN A 158 -12.49 5.16 -4.78
C ASN A 158 -11.98 5.54 -6.17
N SER A 159 -11.21 6.60 -6.28
CA SER A 159 -10.49 7.00 -7.49
C SER A 159 -9.27 7.83 -7.12
N LEU A 160 -8.32 7.90 -8.05
CA LEU A 160 -7.13 8.73 -7.88
C LEU A 160 -7.51 10.23 -7.76
N ALA A 161 -8.54 10.68 -8.48
CA ALA A 161 -9.07 12.02 -8.37
C ALA A 161 -9.56 12.34 -6.95
N THR A 162 -10.35 11.45 -6.34
CA THR A 162 -10.86 11.65 -4.98
C THR A 162 -9.73 11.67 -3.94
N ALA A 163 -8.70 10.83 -4.10
CA ALA A 163 -7.52 10.84 -3.23
C ALA A 163 -6.74 12.17 -3.36
N ASN A 164 -6.54 12.65 -4.59
CA ASN A 164 -5.94 13.96 -4.84
C ASN A 164 -6.72 15.10 -4.18
N ASP A 165 -8.05 15.08 -4.27
CA ASP A 165 -8.91 16.10 -3.65
C ASP A 165 -8.75 16.15 -2.12
N VAL A 166 -8.65 15.00 -1.46
CA VAL A 166 -8.37 14.93 -0.01
C VAL A 166 -6.96 15.46 0.30
N CYS A 167 -5.97 15.09 -0.50
CA CYS A 167 -4.61 15.62 -0.35
C CYS A 167 -4.55 17.14 -0.53
N ASP A 168 -5.31 17.71 -1.48
CA ASP A 168 -5.39 19.15 -1.69
C ASP A 168 -6.09 19.87 -0.53
N GLN A 169 -7.15 19.29 0.03
CA GLN A 169 -7.84 19.83 1.21
C GLN A 169 -6.93 19.86 2.44
N LEU A 170 -6.17 18.79 2.67
CA LEU A 170 -5.22 18.72 3.79
C LEU A 170 -3.99 19.60 3.56
N ASN A 171 -3.57 19.77 2.31
CA ASN A 171 -2.44 20.61 1.87
C ASN A 171 -1.18 20.46 2.75
N HIS A 172 -0.78 19.23 3.01
CA HIS A 172 0.34 18.92 3.90
C HIS A 172 1.40 18.06 3.20
N PRO A 173 2.71 18.33 3.33
CA PRO A 173 3.76 17.61 2.58
C PRO A 173 3.94 16.15 3.00
N LEU A 174 3.44 15.76 4.16
CA LEU A 174 3.45 14.35 4.63
C LEU A 174 2.20 13.58 4.21
N VAL A 175 1.25 14.18 3.49
CA VAL A 175 0.08 13.48 2.95
C VAL A 175 0.25 13.27 1.46
N GLY A 176 0.15 12.02 1.05
CA GLY A 176 0.26 11.63 -0.35
C GLY A 176 -0.54 10.37 -0.65
N ILE A 177 -0.17 9.68 -1.69
CA ILE A 177 -0.94 8.58 -2.27
C ILE A 177 -0.06 7.33 -2.38
N ALA A 178 -0.62 6.20 -1.95
CA ALA A 178 -0.19 4.88 -2.33
C ALA A 178 -0.97 4.47 -3.59
N PHE A 179 -0.25 4.35 -4.69
CA PHE A 179 -0.81 3.98 -5.97
C PHE A 179 -0.80 2.46 -6.11
N ASP A 180 -1.93 1.79 -5.92
CA ASP A 180 -2.08 0.35 -6.18
C ASP A 180 -2.73 0.12 -7.54
N VAL A 181 -2.04 -0.61 -8.42
CA VAL A 181 -2.56 -0.95 -9.74
C VAL A 181 -3.86 -1.74 -9.68
N TYR A 182 -4.03 -2.62 -8.68
CA TYR A 182 -5.25 -3.41 -8.50
C TYR A 182 -6.50 -2.55 -8.31
N HIS A 183 -6.32 -1.42 -7.71
CA HIS A 183 -7.41 -0.50 -7.38
C HIS A 183 -7.64 0.58 -8.44
N LEU A 184 -6.65 0.85 -9.30
CA LEU A 184 -6.65 2.02 -10.19
C LEU A 184 -6.61 1.70 -11.69
N TRP A 185 -6.31 0.46 -12.12
CA TRP A 185 -6.12 0.11 -13.53
C TRP A 185 -7.31 0.45 -14.44
N TRP A 186 -8.50 0.50 -13.88
CA TRP A 186 -9.76 0.77 -14.56
C TRP A 186 -10.09 2.28 -14.70
N ASP A 187 -9.37 3.17 -13.96
CA ASP A 187 -9.70 4.59 -13.85
C ASP A 187 -9.49 5.30 -15.21
N PRO A 188 -10.53 5.85 -15.84
CA PRO A 188 -10.40 6.49 -17.14
C PRO A 188 -9.54 7.76 -17.11
N ASP A 189 -9.39 8.39 -15.95
CA ASP A 189 -8.60 9.61 -15.76
C ASP A 189 -7.19 9.33 -15.19
N LEU A 190 -6.76 8.06 -15.23
CA LEU A 190 -5.53 7.59 -14.58
C LEU A 190 -4.30 8.43 -14.97
N GLU A 191 -4.09 8.71 -16.27
CA GLU A 191 -2.93 9.46 -16.73
C GLU A 191 -2.93 10.91 -16.20
N GLU A 192 -4.06 11.60 -16.27
CA GLU A 192 -4.21 12.98 -15.79
C GLU A 192 -4.01 13.07 -14.28
N GLN A 193 -4.66 12.17 -13.54
CA GLN A 193 -4.60 12.19 -12.08
C GLN A 193 -3.24 11.74 -11.55
N THR A 194 -2.54 10.83 -12.23
CA THR A 194 -1.15 10.48 -11.90
C THR A 194 -0.22 11.67 -12.07
N ARG A 195 -0.38 12.44 -13.15
CA ARG A 195 0.39 13.67 -13.37
C ARG A 195 0.11 14.70 -12.25
N ARG A 196 -1.17 14.92 -11.88
CA ARG A 196 -1.57 15.81 -10.77
C ARG A 196 -0.92 15.39 -9.45
N THR A 197 -0.94 14.09 -9.12
CA THR A 197 -0.29 13.53 -7.93
C THR A 197 1.22 13.81 -7.92
N ALA A 198 1.88 13.58 -9.04
CA ALA A 198 3.32 13.74 -9.17
C ALA A 198 3.77 15.21 -9.15
N GLU A 199 3.07 16.10 -9.84
CA GLU A 199 3.33 17.55 -9.83
C GLU A 199 3.25 18.14 -8.42
N ALA A 200 2.41 17.56 -7.56
CA ALA A 200 2.29 17.93 -6.15
C ALA A 200 3.32 17.20 -5.24
N ASN A 201 4.20 16.36 -5.79
CA ASN A 201 5.15 15.50 -5.05
C ASN A 201 4.47 14.57 -4.03
N ARG A 202 3.33 13.98 -4.39
CA ARG A 202 2.49 13.17 -3.50
C ARG A 202 2.44 11.68 -3.85
N LEU A 203 3.18 11.22 -4.85
CA LEU A 203 3.26 9.81 -5.20
C LEU A 203 4.27 9.11 -4.28
N PHE A 204 3.79 8.47 -3.22
CA PHE A 204 4.63 7.97 -2.12
C PHE A 204 4.93 6.47 -2.19
N ALA A 205 4.01 5.68 -2.71
CA ALA A 205 4.15 4.23 -2.85
C ALA A 205 3.55 3.75 -4.18
N TYR A 206 4.05 2.62 -4.69
CA TYR A 206 3.55 1.98 -5.91
C TYR A 206 3.43 0.48 -5.69
N HIS A 207 2.19 0.01 -5.58
CA HIS A 207 1.87 -1.40 -5.35
C HIS A 207 1.47 -2.10 -6.65
N VAL A 208 1.92 -3.35 -6.81
CA VAL A 208 1.71 -4.16 -8.01
C VAL A 208 1.21 -5.56 -7.68
N CYS A 209 0.25 -5.99 -8.45
CA CYS A 209 -0.27 -7.35 -8.62
C CYS A 209 -1.07 -7.39 -9.92
N ASP A 210 -1.89 -8.40 -10.16
CA ASP A 210 -2.72 -8.43 -11.36
C ASP A 210 -4.19 -8.74 -11.05
N TRP A 211 -5.07 -8.35 -11.97
CA TRP A 211 -6.51 -8.56 -11.87
C TRP A 211 -6.90 -9.79 -12.68
N MET A 212 -7.28 -10.87 -11.98
CA MET A 212 -7.71 -12.13 -12.60
C MET A 212 -9.06 -12.01 -13.30
N THR A 213 -9.17 -12.63 -14.47
CA THR A 213 -10.41 -12.69 -15.23
C THR A 213 -10.74 -14.14 -15.63
N PRO A 214 -11.92 -14.67 -15.29
CA PRO A 214 -12.96 -14.05 -14.42
C PRO A 214 -12.49 -13.93 -12.97
N THR A 215 -12.93 -12.87 -12.29
CA THR A 215 -12.70 -12.68 -10.85
C THR A 215 -13.62 -13.62 -10.06
N THR A 216 -13.07 -14.39 -9.14
CA THR A 216 -13.84 -15.35 -8.32
C THR A 216 -14.00 -14.90 -6.87
N ASP A 217 -13.09 -14.08 -6.36
CA ASP A 217 -13.12 -13.47 -5.04
C ASP A 217 -12.58 -12.04 -5.15
N LEU A 218 -13.34 -11.05 -4.67
CA LEU A 218 -12.97 -9.64 -4.80
C LEU A 218 -11.72 -9.25 -4.00
N LEU A 219 -11.38 -9.99 -2.95
CA LEU A 219 -10.23 -9.69 -2.10
C LEU A 219 -9.04 -10.62 -2.36
N ASN A 220 -9.30 -11.94 -2.46
CA ASN A 220 -8.27 -12.97 -2.40
C ASN A 220 -8.05 -13.70 -3.73
N ASP A 221 -8.38 -13.08 -4.85
CA ASP A 221 -8.19 -13.62 -6.19
C ASP A 221 -7.24 -12.75 -7.03
N ARG A 222 -6.29 -12.07 -6.37
CA ARG A 222 -5.26 -11.32 -7.10
C ARG A 222 -4.28 -12.29 -7.76
N GLY A 223 -3.85 -11.96 -8.97
CA GLY A 223 -2.80 -12.66 -9.70
C GLY A 223 -1.41 -12.07 -9.43
N LEU A 224 -0.38 -12.85 -9.72
CA LEU A 224 0.95 -12.32 -9.95
C LEU A 224 0.96 -11.46 -11.22
N MET A 225 1.90 -10.54 -11.30
CA MET A 225 2.11 -9.68 -12.45
C MET A 225 2.22 -10.52 -13.74
N GLY A 226 1.33 -10.27 -14.70
CA GLY A 226 1.22 -11.00 -15.97
C GLY A 226 0.22 -12.17 -15.97
N GLU A 227 -0.44 -12.48 -14.86
CA GLU A 227 -1.48 -13.51 -14.81
C GLU A 227 -2.88 -12.99 -15.15
N GLY A 228 -3.08 -11.68 -15.14
CA GLY A 228 -4.39 -11.03 -15.33
C GLY A 228 -4.45 -10.12 -16.54
N CYS A 229 -5.20 -9.01 -16.40
CA CYS A 229 -5.50 -8.12 -17.51
C CYS A 229 -4.94 -6.69 -17.37
N ILE A 230 -4.20 -6.39 -16.32
CA ILE A 230 -3.66 -5.04 -16.09
C ILE A 230 -2.47 -4.78 -17.03
N ASP A 231 -2.46 -3.61 -17.69
CA ASP A 231 -1.28 -3.13 -18.42
C ASP A 231 -0.20 -2.61 -17.45
N LEU A 232 0.43 -3.54 -16.74
CA LEU A 232 1.41 -3.23 -15.69
C LEU A 232 2.58 -2.40 -16.20
N ARG A 233 3.14 -2.75 -17.37
CA ARG A 233 4.27 -2.01 -17.96
C ARG A 233 3.86 -0.63 -18.43
N GLY A 234 2.64 -0.47 -18.96
CA GLY A 234 2.10 0.83 -19.32
C GLY A 234 1.92 1.72 -18.09
N ILE A 235 1.36 1.17 -17.01
CA ILE A 235 1.16 1.92 -15.75
C ILE A 235 2.50 2.22 -15.09
N ARG A 236 3.47 1.29 -15.06
CA ARG A 236 4.82 1.57 -14.55
C ARG A 236 5.49 2.69 -15.35
N ALA A 237 5.42 2.63 -16.68
CA ALA A 237 5.95 3.71 -17.51
C ALA A 237 5.30 5.06 -17.21
N LEU A 238 4.00 5.07 -16.89
CA LEU A 238 3.28 6.27 -16.52
C LEU A 238 3.79 6.85 -15.19
N VAL A 239 3.90 6.03 -14.14
CA VAL A 239 4.36 6.52 -12.82
C VAL A 239 5.83 6.94 -12.86
N GLU A 240 6.69 6.20 -13.57
CA GLU A 240 8.12 6.52 -13.74
C GLU A 240 8.34 7.80 -14.57
N LYS A 241 7.60 7.99 -15.67
CA LYS A 241 7.61 9.22 -16.47
C LYS A 241 7.26 10.45 -15.62
N ASN A 242 6.43 10.26 -14.61
CA ASN A 242 6.01 11.29 -13.67
C ASN A 242 6.93 11.38 -12.42
N GLY A 243 8.12 10.77 -12.45
CA GLY A 243 9.17 10.97 -11.46
C GLY A 243 9.18 9.96 -10.30
N PHE A 244 8.35 8.91 -10.33
CA PHE A 244 8.42 7.86 -9.31
C PHE A 244 9.68 7.00 -9.51
N GLY A 245 10.56 7.00 -8.51
CA GLY A 245 11.78 6.20 -8.48
C GLY A 245 11.90 5.32 -7.22
N GLY A 246 10.81 5.18 -6.45
CA GLY A 246 10.76 4.37 -5.23
C GLY A 246 10.69 2.87 -5.48
N MET A 247 10.46 2.11 -4.41
CA MET A 247 10.27 0.67 -4.48
C MET A 247 9.00 0.33 -5.27
N ILE A 248 9.03 -0.83 -5.92
CA ILE A 248 7.88 -1.46 -6.57
C ILE A 248 7.43 -2.57 -5.62
N GLU A 249 6.28 -2.36 -4.98
CA GLU A 249 5.83 -3.14 -3.85
C GLU A 249 4.85 -4.22 -4.31
N VAL A 250 5.23 -5.49 -4.19
CA VAL A 250 4.36 -6.62 -4.55
C VAL A 250 3.39 -6.91 -3.42
N GLU A 251 2.10 -6.70 -3.69
CA GLU A 251 1.01 -6.94 -2.77
C GLU A 251 -0.05 -7.87 -3.39
N VAL A 252 0.08 -9.17 -3.14
CA VAL A 252 -0.78 -10.20 -3.72
C VAL A 252 -1.59 -10.91 -2.65
N PHE A 253 -2.90 -10.68 -2.67
CA PHE A 253 -3.87 -11.47 -1.90
C PHE A 253 -4.40 -12.58 -2.80
N SER A 254 -3.94 -13.82 -2.61
CA SER A 254 -4.29 -14.93 -3.50
C SER A 254 -4.45 -16.24 -2.76
N ASN A 255 -5.70 -16.72 -2.63
CA ASN A 255 -5.96 -18.04 -2.04
C ASN A 255 -5.20 -19.14 -2.79
N ARG A 256 -5.11 -19.06 -4.12
CA ARG A 256 -4.40 -19.99 -4.97
C ARG A 256 -2.90 -20.06 -4.68
N TRP A 257 -2.26 -18.89 -4.50
CA TRP A 257 -0.83 -18.81 -4.19
C TRP A 257 -0.54 -19.14 -2.73
N TRP A 258 -1.46 -18.82 -1.82
CA TRP A 258 -1.33 -19.15 -0.40
C TRP A 258 -1.48 -20.65 -0.09
N GLU A 259 -2.02 -21.46 -1.03
CA GLU A 259 -2.05 -22.92 -0.96
C GLU A 259 -0.72 -23.57 -1.38
N LYS A 260 0.18 -22.81 -2.01
CA LYS A 260 1.51 -23.27 -2.43
C LYS A 260 2.54 -23.13 -1.31
N PRO A 261 3.66 -23.86 -1.37
CA PRO A 261 4.80 -23.58 -0.53
C PRO A 261 5.24 -22.11 -0.69
N THR A 262 5.41 -21.41 0.41
CA THR A 262 5.68 -19.95 0.37
C THR A 262 6.99 -19.61 -0.36
N ALA A 263 7.98 -20.50 -0.32
CA ALA A 263 9.21 -20.35 -1.10
C ALA A 263 8.96 -20.43 -2.62
N GLU A 264 8.12 -21.35 -3.09
CA GLU A 264 7.69 -21.42 -4.50
C GLU A 264 6.97 -20.14 -4.92
N PHE A 265 6.15 -19.58 -4.01
CA PHE A 265 5.48 -18.32 -4.28
C PHE A 265 6.46 -17.15 -4.40
N LEU A 266 7.48 -17.06 -3.53
CA LEU A 266 8.51 -16.02 -3.64
C LEU A 266 9.30 -16.13 -4.94
N GLU A 267 9.68 -17.32 -5.37
CA GLU A 267 10.34 -17.55 -6.67
C GLU A 267 9.45 -17.07 -7.84
N ALA A 268 8.16 -17.38 -7.79
CA ALA A 268 7.20 -16.94 -8.80
C ALA A 268 7.02 -15.40 -8.80
N ILE A 269 7.00 -14.76 -7.63
CA ILE A 269 7.00 -13.30 -7.50
C ILE A 269 8.20 -12.69 -8.24
N GLN A 270 9.40 -13.21 -8.01
CA GLN A 270 10.63 -12.71 -8.64
C GLN A 270 10.59 -12.83 -10.17
N GLN A 271 10.13 -13.97 -10.68
CA GLN A 271 10.00 -14.19 -12.12
C GLN A 271 8.95 -13.27 -12.74
N SER A 272 7.79 -13.13 -12.10
CA SER A 272 6.72 -12.25 -12.57
C SER A 272 7.14 -10.77 -12.53
N TYR A 273 7.84 -10.37 -11.49
CA TYR A 273 8.37 -9.02 -11.33
C TYR A 273 9.31 -8.64 -12.48
N LEU A 274 10.28 -9.47 -12.82
CA LEU A 274 11.23 -9.19 -13.91
C LEU A 274 10.55 -9.18 -15.29
N ASN A 275 9.60 -10.10 -15.51
CA ASN A 275 9.07 -10.33 -16.83
C ASN A 275 7.83 -9.49 -17.17
N HIS A 276 7.06 -9.03 -16.18
CA HIS A 276 5.74 -8.46 -16.42
C HIS A 276 5.48 -7.10 -15.75
N THR A 277 6.36 -6.68 -14.86
CA THR A 277 6.21 -5.36 -14.21
C THR A 277 6.81 -4.23 -15.03
#